data_7bd87f3dcb2e5293619fdf865f1de82f
#
_entry.id   7bd87f3dcb2e5293619fdf865f1de82f
#
_cell.length_a   1.000
_cell.length_b   1.000
_cell.length_c   1.000
_cell.angle_alpha   90.00
_cell.angle_beta   90.00
_cell.angle_gamma   90.00
#
_symmetry.space_group_name_H-M   'P 1'
#
loop_
_entity.id
_entity.type
_entity.pdbx_description
1 polymer ?
#
loop_
_entity_poly.entity_id
_entity_poly.type
_entity_poly.pdbx_seq_one_letter_code
_entity_poly.pdbx_strand_id
1 'polypeptide(L)'
;RPDLVNLNLDYDSPVETLKNAFPNALLFNGRLSKQQRETNVALFNTDDSGHDILILQSDAGSTGISLHDTTGKHQRVLINIGQPTKPAKLRQTEGRIYRTGQASNAIQRYLTTGTAWERAAFADTIAGRAETVDNFAKGADAVVSIKEALIQAYEEAKY
;
A
#
# COMPACT_ATOMS: atom_id res chain seq x y z
N ARG A 1 -10.38 -20.02 16.56
CA ARG A 1 -10.11 -20.03 18.01
C ARG A 1 -11.22 -19.25 18.67
N PRO A 2 -12.19 -19.92 19.33
CA PRO A 2 -13.35 -19.26 19.95
C PRO A 2 -12.97 -18.36 21.13
N ASP A 3 -11.83 -18.57 21.72
CA ASP A 3 -11.29 -17.88 22.89
C ASP A 3 -10.86 -16.41 22.60
N LEU A 4 -10.64 -16.06 21.33
CA LEU A 4 -10.31 -14.68 20.93
C LEU A 4 -11.54 -13.82 20.57
N VAL A 5 -12.71 -14.44 20.45
CA VAL A 5 -13.96 -13.74 20.07
C VAL A 5 -14.54 -12.93 21.23
N ASN A 6 -14.17 -13.25 22.47
CA ASN A 6 -14.67 -12.58 23.68
C ASN A 6 -13.70 -11.57 24.30
N LEU A 7 -12.56 -11.30 23.67
CA LEU A 7 -11.75 -10.15 24.01
C LEU A 7 -12.49 -8.92 23.50
N ASN A 8 -13.28 -8.31 24.37
CA ASN A 8 -13.90 -7.00 24.16
C ASN A 8 -12.79 -5.94 24.19
N LEU A 9 -11.88 -6.04 23.22
CA LEU A 9 -10.82 -5.06 23.01
C LEU A 9 -11.47 -3.88 22.28
N ASP A 10 -11.76 -2.88 23.05
CA ASP A 10 -12.32 -1.59 22.60
C ASP A 10 -11.21 -0.81 21.87
N TYR A 11 -10.88 -1.26 20.66
CA TYR A 11 -9.98 -0.51 19.79
C TYR A 11 -10.67 -0.23 18.45
N ASP A 12 -10.53 1.00 17.99
CA ASP A 12 -11.00 1.41 16.69
C ASP A 12 -10.30 0.60 15.59
N SER A 13 -11.03 0.26 14.54
CA SER A 13 -10.41 -0.34 13.38
C SER A 13 -9.39 0.66 12.77
N PRO A 14 -8.30 0.18 12.13
CA PRO A 14 -7.33 1.08 11.49
C PRO A 14 -7.99 2.07 10.53
N VAL A 15 -9.07 1.68 9.86
CA VAL A 15 -9.83 2.55 8.96
C VAL A 15 -10.56 3.66 9.73
N GLU A 16 -11.16 3.33 10.87
CA GLU A 16 -11.85 4.32 11.73
C GLU A 16 -10.85 5.29 12.34
N THR A 17 -9.73 4.79 12.86
CA THR A 17 -8.64 5.64 13.37
C THR A 17 -8.15 6.62 12.32
N LEU A 18 -7.90 6.15 11.09
CA LEU A 18 -7.47 7.03 10.00
C LEU A 18 -8.56 8.00 9.57
N LYS A 19 -9.82 7.57 9.53
CA LYS A 19 -10.94 8.44 9.15
C LYS A 19 -11.19 9.52 10.18
N ASN A 20 -11.00 9.23 11.47
CA ASN A 20 -11.09 10.21 12.55
C ASN A 20 -9.95 11.25 12.47
N ALA A 21 -8.73 10.79 12.15
CA ALA A 21 -7.58 11.67 11.97
C ALA A 21 -7.68 12.52 10.69
N PHE A 22 -8.29 11.97 9.64
CA PHE A 22 -8.43 12.60 8.32
C PHE A 22 -9.89 12.58 7.86
N PRO A 23 -10.75 13.47 8.37
CA PRO A 23 -12.20 13.46 8.06
C PRO A 23 -12.53 13.58 6.57
N ASN A 24 -11.72 14.30 5.81
CA ASN A 24 -11.89 14.50 4.36
C ASN A 24 -11.32 13.37 3.52
N ALA A 25 -10.69 12.35 4.14
CA ALA A 25 -10.16 11.22 3.40
C ALA A 25 -11.29 10.43 2.72
N LEU A 26 -11.09 10.04 1.47
CA LEU A 26 -11.96 9.15 0.73
C LEU A 26 -11.69 7.69 1.12
N LEU A 27 -12.70 6.84 1.00
CA LEU A 27 -12.59 5.42 1.29
C LEU A 27 -12.69 4.59 0.00
N PHE A 28 -11.91 3.53 -0.07
CA PHE A 28 -12.02 2.49 -1.09
C PHE A 28 -11.92 1.12 -0.42
N ASN A 29 -13.06 0.52 -0.10
CA ASN A 29 -13.14 -0.76 0.59
C ASN A 29 -14.27 -1.63 0.05
N GLY A 30 -14.36 -2.88 0.51
CA GLY A 30 -15.38 -3.83 0.07
C GLY A 30 -16.81 -3.52 0.55
N ARG A 31 -16.97 -2.60 1.52
CA ARG A 31 -18.30 -2.19 2.03
C ARG A 31 -18.99 -1.18 1.10
N LEU A 32 -18.22 -0.47 0.29
CA LEU A 32 -18.75 0.50 -0.66
C LEU A 32 -19.23 -0.19 -1.94
N SER A 33 -20.31 0.34 -2.54
CA SER A 33 -20.74 -0.08 -3.87
C SER A 33 -19.68 0.21 -4.93
N LYS A 34 -19.77 -0.47 -6.07
CA LYS A 34 -18.85 -0.21 -7.20
C LYS A 34 -18.88 1.26 -7.61
N GLN A 35 -20.08 1.83 -7.73
CA GLN A 35 -20.27 3.22 -8.13
C GLN A 35 -19.63 4.20 -7.12
N GLN A 36 -19.82 3.99 -5.82
CA GLN A 36 -19.20 4.82 -4.78
C GLN A 36 -17.67 4.78 -4.83
N ARG A 37 -17.11 3.59 -5.07
CA ARG A 37 -15.65 3.42 -5.21
C ARG A 37 -15.12 4.16 -6.44
N GLU A 38 -15.81 4.08 -7.58
CA GLU A 38 -15.45 4.79 -8.81
C GLU A 38 -15.53 6.31 -8.61
N THR A 39 -16.59 6.81 -7.97
CA THR A 39 -16.74 8.22 -7.63
C THR A 39 -15.60 8.70 -6.72
N ASN A 40 -15.23 7.94 -5.69
CA ASN A 40 -14.16 8.31 -4.77
C ASN A 40 -12.79 8.34 -5.49
N VAL A 41 -12.54 7.39 -6.40
CA VAL A 41 -11.31 7.41 -7.22
C VAL A 41 -11.29 8.63 -8.15
N ALA A 42 -12.42 8.97 -8.76
CA ALA A 42 -12.52 10.15 -9.62
C ALA A 42 -12.26 11.45 -8.85
N LEU A 43 -12.86 11.61 -7.66
CA LEU A 43 -12.62 12.76 -6.78
C LEU A 43 -11.16 12.86 -6.35
N PHE A 44 -10.54 11.74 -5.96
CA PHE A 44 -9.12 11.71 -5.60
C PHE A 44 -8.18 12.10 -6.75
N ASN A 45 -8.56 11.77 -7.98
CA ASN A 45 -7.77 12.10 -9.17
C ASN A 45 -8.08 13.49 -9.75
N THR A 46 -9.12 14.17 -9.25
CA THR A 46 -9.49 15.51 -9.72
C THR A 46 -8.67 16.56 -8.98
N ASP A 47 -8.01 17.43 -9.75
CA ASP A 47 -7.27 18.57 -9.21
C ASP A 47 -8.21 19.48 -8.42
N ASP A 48 -7.73 20.00 -7.29
CA ASP A 48 -8.47 20.94 -6.42
C ASP A 48 -9.80 20.41 -5.87
N SER A 49 -9.99 19.09 -5.81
CA SER A 49 -11.19 18.48 -5.25
C SER A 49 -11.30 18.61 -3.72
N GLY A 50 -10.22 18.99 -3.02
CA GLY A 50 -10.12 19.01 -1.57
C GLY A 50 -9.98 17.62 -0.94
N HIS A 51 -9.76 16.58 -1.74
CA HIS A 51 -9.63 15.19 -1.30
C HIS A 51 -8.25 14.62 -1.64
N ASP A 52 -7.26 14.92 -0.80
CA ASP A 52 -5.86 14.54 -1.04
C ASP A 52 -5.50 13.16 -0.47
N ILE A 53 -6.38 12.53 0.28
CA ILE A 53 -6.15 11.24 0.93
C ILE A 53 -7.20 10.23 0.50
N LEU A 54 -6.73 9.06 0.04
CA LEU A 54 -7.57 7.89 -0.24
C LEU A 54 -7.13 6.72 0.65
N ILE A 55 -7.99 6.29 1.55
CA ILE A 55 -7.78 5.11 2.39
C ILE A 55 -8.24 3.87 1.60
N LEU A 56 -7.28 3.03 1.24
CA LEU A 56 -7.48 1.89 0.37
C LEU A 56 -7.33 0.57 1.12
N GLN A 57 -8.37 -0.26 1.12
CA GLN A 57 -8.26 -1.63 1.59
C GLN A 57 -7.73 -2.53 0.48
N SER A 58 -6.65 -3.24 0.73
CA SER A 58 -5.92 -4.02 -0.29
C SER A 58 -6.78 -5.09 -0.99
N ASP A 59 -7.73 -5.71 -0.28
CA ASP A 59 -8.59 -6.76 -0.84
C ASP A 59 -9.72 -6.23 -1.74
N ALA A 60 -10.17 -5.00 -1.49
CA ALA A 60 -11.22 -4.39 -2.31
C ALA A 60 -10.74 -3.94 -3.69
N GLY A 61 -9.44 -3.82 -3.85
CA GLY A 61 -8.83 -3.24 -5.05
C GLY A 61 -8.27 -4.25 -6.04
N SER A 62 -8.86 -5.43 -6.18
CA SER A 62 -8.50 -6.37 -7.25
C SER A 62 -8.87 -5.85 -8.66
N THR A 63 -9.71 -4.84 -8.75
CA THR A 63 -10.02 -4.14 -10.00
C THR A 63 -8.96 -3.07 -10.28
N GLY A 64 -8.45 -3.02 -11.52
CA GLY A 64 -7.35 -2.17 -11.97
C GLY A 64 -7.63 -0.67 -11.90
N ILE A 65 -7.71 -0.12 -10.69
CA ILE A 65 -7.81 1.34 -10.49
C ILE A 65 -6.48 2.02 -10.79
N SER A 66 -6.55 3.21 -11.35
CA SER A 66 -5.40 4.08 -11.63
C SER A 66 -5.42 5.24 -10.67
N LEU A 67 -4.33 5.39 -9.91
CA LEU A 67 -4.15 6.46 -8.93
C LEU A 67 -2.88 7.27 -9.19
N HIS A 68 -2.24 7.08 -10.35
CA HIS A 68 -1.01 7.77 -10.71
C HIS A 68 -1.30 9.24 -11.04
N ASP A 69 -0.30 10.08 -10.83
CA ASP A 69 -0.38 11.50 -11.21
C ASP A 69 -0.28 11.65 -12.71
N THR A 70 -1.31 12.20 -13.35
CA THR A 70 -1.37 12.46 -14.79
C THR A 70 -1.10 13.92 -15.15
N THR A 71 -1.11 14.82 -14.18
CA THR A 71 -1.00 16.27 -14.41
C THR A 71 0.35 16.86 -13.97
N GLY A 72 1.11 16.14 -13.13
CA GLY A 72 2.35 16.62 -12.51
C GLY A 72 2.13 17.53 -11.29
N LYS A 73 0.86 17.78 -10.92
CA LYS A 73 0.51 18.65 -9.79
C LYS A 73 0.38 17.88 -8.47
N HIS A 74 0.14 16.57 -8.53
CA HIS A 74 -0.16 15.76 -7.37
C HIS A 74 0.76 14.54 -7.31
N GLN A 75 2.00 14.73 -6.88
CA GLN A 75 2.90 13.61 -6.64
C GLN A 75 2.26 12.62 -5.67
N ARG A 76 2.11 11.37 -6.11
CA ARG A 76 1.44 10.34 -5.32
C ARG A 76 2.39 9.69 -4.33
N VAL A 77 1.91 9.56 -3.10
CA VAL A 77 2.60 8.84 -2.02
C VAL A 77 1.72 7.67 -1.59
N LEU A 78 2.23 6.45 -1.72
CA LEU A 78 1.59 5.24 -1.20
C LEU A 78 2.18 4.91 0.17
N ILE A 79 1.35 4.93 1.21
CA ILE A 79 1.74 4.51 2.55
C ILE A 79 1.12 3.15 2.83
N ASN A 80 1.96 2.11 2.89
CA ASN A 80 1.53 0.77 3.26
C ASN A 80 1.52 0.62 4.78
N ILE A 81 0.32 0.45 5.35
CA ILE A 81 0.12 0.17 6.77
C ILE A 81 -0.04 -1.34 6.92
N GLY A 82 0.98 -1.99 7.45
CA GLY A 82 1.07 -3.44 7.46
C GLY A 82 1.49 -4.01 6.11
N GLN A 83 2.28 -5.07 6.17
CA GLN A 83 2.88 -5.64 4.98
C GLN A 83 2.01 -6.73 4.37
N PRO A 84 1.76 -6.72 3.05
CA PRO A 84 1.05 -7.79 2.40
C PRO A 84 1.87 -9.08 2.45
N THR A 85 1.23 -10.16 2.83
CA THR A 85 1.87 -11.49 2.92
C THR A 85 2.16 -12.14 1.55
N LYS A 86 1.63 -11.55 0.46
CA LYS A 86 1.80 -12.05 -0.91
C LYS A 86 2.52 -11.01 -1.77
N PRO A 87 3.69 -11.31 -2.35
CA PRO A 87 4.46 -10.40 -3.19
C PRO A 87 3.67 -9.88 -4.41
N ALA A 88 2.89 -10.74 -5.05
CA ALA A 88 2.05 -10.34 -6.17
C ALA A 88 1.05 -9.23 -5.80
N LYS A 89 0.53 -9.27 -4.55
CA LYS A 89 -0.39 -8.27 -4.03
C LYS A 89 0.30 -6.94 -3.75
N LEU A 90 1.53 -6.99 -3.26
CA LEU A 90 2.39 -5.82 -3.09
C LEU A 90 2.60 -5.11 -4.43
N ARG A 91 3.03 -5.82 -5.46
CA ARG A 91 3.24 -5.26 -6.81
C ARG A 91 1.96 -4.71 -7.45
N GLN A 92 0.83 -5.37 -7.26
CA GLN A 92 -0.46 -4.85 -7.72
C GLN A 92 -0.81 -3.51 -7.03
N THR A 93 -0.48 -3.38 -5.76
CA THR A 93 -0.73 -2.15 -5.01
C THR A 93 0.22 -1.04 -5.46
N GLU A 94 1.49 -1.34 -5.65
CA GLU A 94 2.51 -0.42 -6.19
C GLU A 94 2.14 0.06 -7.60
N GLY A 95 1.72 -0.85 -8.47
CA GLY A 95 1.31 -0.55 -9.84
C GLY A 95 0.07 0.34 -9.98
N ARG A 96 -0.60 0.72 -8.88
CA ARG A 96 -1.70 1.68 -8.90
C ARG A 96 -1.24 3.12 -8.98
N ILE A 97 -0.11 3.44 -8.34
CA ILE A 97 0.47 4.78 -8.34
C ILE A 97 1.65 4.90 -9.30
N TYR A 98 2.26 3.76 -9.70
CA TYR A 98 3.37 3.71 -10.64
C TYR A 98 2.90 3.11 -11.97
N ARG A 99 2.72 3.95 -12.99
CA ARG A 99 2.23 3.52 -14.31
C ARG A 99 2.90 4.29 -15.45
N THR A 100 2.89 3.67 -16.61
CA THR A 100 3.24 4.35 -17.86
C THR A 100 2.33 5.57 -18.05
N GLY A 101 2.93 6.73 -18.33
CA GLY A 101 2.20 7.99 -18.50
C GLY A 101 2.05 8.81 -17.21
N GLN A 102 2.67 8.40 -16.09
CA GLN A 102 2.73 9.27 -14.92
C GLN A 102 3.56 10.52 -15.19
N ALA A 103 3.08 11.65 -14.70
CA ALA A 103 3.72 12.96 -14.89
C ALA A 103 4.75 13.28 -13.79
N SER A 104 4.62 12.67 -12.60
CA SER A 104 5.57 12.81 -11.50
C SER A 104 5.97 11.44 -10.92
N ASN A 105 7.11 11.39 -10.24
CA ASN A 105 7.57 10.15 -9.60
C ASN A 105 6.65 9.76 -8.44
N ALA A 106 6.26 8.50 -8.38
CA ALA A 106 5.53 7.95 -7.24
C ALA A 106 6.49 7.64 -6.07
N ILE A 107 6.07 7.94 -4.86
CA ILE A 107 6.80 7.66 -3.63
C ILE A 107 6.11 6.51 -2.90
N GLN A 108 6.89 5.55 -2.42
CA GLN A 108 6.39 4.46 -1.61
C GLN A 108 6.95 4.56 -0.20
N ARG A 109 6.08 4.34 0.78
CA ARG A 109 6.42 4.32 2.20
C ARG A 109 5.83 3.06 2.84
N TYR A 110 6.58 2.47 3.74
CA TYR A 110 6.16 1.30 4.52
C TYR A 110 6.19 1.67 5.99
N LEU A 111 5.04 1.56 6.64
CA LEU A 111 4.97 1.73 8.08
C LEU A 111 5.40 0.42 8.74
N THR A 112 6.37 0.51 9.63
CA THR A 112 6.87 -0.62 10.40
C THR A 112 6.84 -0.31 11.89
N THR A 113 6.65 -1.32 12.72
CA THR A 113 6.71 -1.19 14.18
C THR A 113 8.15 -1.23 14.70
N GLY A 114 9.13 -1.55 13.85
CA GLY A 114 10.52 -1.69 14.21
C GLY A 114 10.85 -2.90 15.09
N THR A 115 9.87 -3.79 15.32
CA THR A 115 10.09 -4.98 16.15
C THR A 115 11.00 -5.99 15.46
N ALA A 116 11.78 -6.75 16.24
CA ALA A 116 12.63 -7.82 15.72
C ALA A 116 11.82 -8.89 14.96
N TRP A 117 10.58 -9.17 15.40
CA TRP A 117 9.68 -10.11 14.75
C TRP A 117 9.25 -9.62 13.36
N GLU A 118 8.85 -8.37 13.26
CA GLU A 118 8.46 -7.77 11.98
C GLU A 118 9.63 -7.73 10.99
N ARG A 119 10.83 -7.46 11.50
CA ARG A 119 12.08 -7.47 10.75
C ARG A 119 12.38 -8.84 10.15
N ALA A 120 12.28 -9.90 10.96
CA ALA A 120 12.45 -11.27 10.51
C ALA A 120 11.37 -11.66 9.49
N ALA A 121 10.09 -11.34 9.76
CA ALA A 121 8.98 -11.62 8.86
C ALA A 121 9.13 -10.89 7.51
N PHE A 122 9.67 -9.68 7.51
CA PHE A 122 9.92 -8.91 6.29
C PHE A 122 11.08 -9.48 5.48
N ALA A 123 12.25 -9.67 6.10
CA ALA A 123 13.45 -10.15 5.42
C ALA A 123 13.26 -11.56 4.87
N ASP A 124 12.73 -12.48 5.67
CA ASP A 124 12.64 -13.89 5.28
C ASP A 124 11.41 -14.23 4.43
N THR A 125 10.30 -13.56 4.66
CA THR A 125 9.04 -13.94 4.01
C THR A 125 8.73 -13.09 2.80
N ILE A 126 8.87 -11.78 2.88
CA ILE A 126 8.43 -10.86 1.82
C ILE A 126 9.57 -10.62 0.83
N ALA A 127 10.76 -10.30 1.31
CA ALA A 127 11.91 -10.08 0.44
C ALA A 127 12.32 -11.37 -0.30
N GLY A 128 12.35 -12.51 0.40
CA GLY A 128 12.64 -13.80 -0.23
C GLY A 128 11.60 -14.26 -1.26
N ARG A 129 10.31 -13.99 -1.01
CA ARG A 129 9.24 -14.31 -1.98
C ARG A 129 9.21 -13.32 -3.15
N ALA A 130 9.52 -12.05 -2.91
CA ALA A 130 9.66 -11.06 -3.97
C ALA A 130 10.82 -11.42 -4.91
N GLU A 131 11.93 -11.88 -4.35
CA GLU A 131 13.06 -12.40 -5.12
C GLU A 131 12.66 -13.56 -6.04
N THR A 132 11.88 -14.53 -5.54
CA THR A 132 11.41 -15.67 -6.34
C THR A 132 10.53 -15.22 -7.50
N VAL A 133 9.59 -14.28 -7.28
CA VAL A 133 8.70 -13.77 -8.33
C VAL A 133 9.47 -12.93 -9.35
N ASP A 134 10.47 -12.18 -8.94
CA ASP A 134 11.29 -11.38 -9.83
C ASP A 134 12.27 -12.21 -10.66
N ASN A 135 12.83 -13.26 -10.09
CA ASN A 135 13.63 -14.23 -10.81
C ASN A 135 12.86 -14.87 -11.98
N PHE A 136 11.56 -15.14 -11.78
CA PHE A 136 10.68 -15.64 -12.84
C PHE A 136 10.35 -14.58 -13.90
N ALA A 137 10.26 -13.30 -13.53
CA ALA A 137 9.76 -12.25 -14.41
C ALA A 137 10.87 -11.51 -15.19
N LYS A 138 12.10 -11.41 -14.66
CA LYS A 138 13.15 -10.52 -15.18
C LYS A 138 14.53 -11.14 -15.37
N GLY A 139 14.73 -12.42 -14.98
CA GLY A 139 16.06 -13.04 -14.95
C GLY A 139 16.87 -12.68 -13.68
N ALA A 140 17.86 -13.51 -13.37
CA ALA A 140 18.54 -13.53 -12.06
C ALA A 140 19.29 -12.24 -11.67
N ASP A 141 19.79 -11.47 -12.63
CA ASP A 141 20.67 -10.33 -12.35
C ASP A 141 19.96 -9.05 -11.86
N ALA A 142 18.64 -8.92 -12.13
CA ALA A 142 17.88 -7.74 -11.72
C ALA A 142 17.33 -7.83 -10.29
N VAL A 143 17.46 -8.96 -9.64
CA VAL A 143 16.73 -9.31 -8.41
C VAL A 143 17.51 -8.96 -7.15
N VAL A 144 18.82 -9.05 -7.21
CA VAL A 144 19.69 -8.73 -6.07
C VAL A 144 19.46 -7.30 -5.60
N SER A 145 19.18 -6.38 -6.53
CA SER A 145 19.01 -4.97 -6.21
C SER A 145 17.72 -4.64 -5.41
N ILE A 146 16.63 -5.37 -5.62
CA ILE A 146 15.36 -5.07 -4.92
C ILE A 146 15.37 -5.59 -3.48
N LYS A 147 15.91 -6.78 -3.26
CA LYS A 147 16.07 -7.34 -1.93
C LYS A 147 17.00 -6.47 -1.09
N GLU A 148 18.15 -6.11 -1.65
CA GLU A 148 19.12 -5.23 -0.99
C GLU A 148 18.54 -3.84 -0.73
N ALA A 149 17.85 -3.22 -1.70
CA ALA A 149 17.19 -1.93 -1.51
C ALA A 149 16.09 -1.96 -0.44
N LEU A 150 15.31 -3.05 -0.36
CA LEU A 150 14.30 -3.22 0.68
C LEU A 150 14.93 -3.43 2.07
N ILE A 151 15.99 -4.21 2.16
CA ILE A 151 16.73 -4.42 3.42
C ILE A 151 17.40 -3.11 3.84
N GLN A 152 18.05 -2.40 2.92
CA GLN A 152 18.68 -1.12 3.19
C GLN A 152 17.65 -0.07 3.63
N ALA A 153 16.51 0.08 2.93
CA ALA A 153 15.45 0.99 3.33
C ALA A 153 14.88 0.66 4.71
N TYR A 154 14.83 -0.62 5.06
CA TYR A 154 14.41 -1.06 6.38
C TYR A 154 15.44 -0.73 7.48
N GLU A 155 16.73 -0.89 7.20
CA GLU A 155 17.80 -0.56 8.13
C GLU A 155 17.95 0.97 8.31
N GLU A 156 17.75 1.75 7.24
CA GLU A 156 17.76 3.22 7.28
C GLU A 156 16.56 3.80 8.06
N ALA A 157 15.42 3.14 8.04
CA ALA A 157 14.23 3.54 8.82
C ALA A 157 14.36 3.30 10.32
N LYS A 158 15.49 2.76 10.79
CA LYS A 158 15.72 2.38 12.18
C LYS A 158 16.14 3.56 13.09
N TYR A 159 16.33 4.76 12.53
CA TYR A 159 16.81 5.93 13.26
C TYR A 159 15.82 7.08 13.22
#